data_c716c9722b932deb50a15d94946f68c7
#
_entry.id   c716c9722b932deb50a15d94946f68c7
#
_cell.length_a   1.000
_cell.length_b   1.000
_cell.length_c   1.000
_cell.angle_alpha   90.00
_cell.angle_beta   90.00
_cell.angle_gamma   90.00
#
_symmetry.space_group_name_H-M   'P 1'
#
loop_
_entity.id
_entity.type
_entity.pdbx_description
1 polymer ?
#
loop_
_entity_poly.entity_id
_entity_poly.type
_entity_poly.pdbx_seq_one_letter_code
_entity_poly.pdbx_strand_id
1 'polypeptide(L)'
;MIKIDFAGGVLKNRQELDMRILDILHENAEHLGVSYESTDIPGKLGTLIRKAMAKYGQRAVVLVDEYDKPILDNIDNPPIASEMREGLKNLYSVLKQQDANIQFIFMTGVTKFSKVSLFSGLNQLTDITISRDFST
;
A
#
# COMPACT_ATOMS: atom_id res chain seq x y z
N MET A 1 9.16 -10.26 0.19
CA MET A 1 8.06 -9.50 -0.43
C MET A 1 7.23 -8.81 0.64
N ILE A 2 6.86 -7.58 0.39
CA ILE A 2 6.00 -6.81 1.29
C ILE A 2 4.60 -6.82 0.70
N LYS A 3 3.61 -7.27 1.48
CA LYS A 3 2.23 -7.39 1.00
C LYS A 3 1.33 -6.41 1.74
N ILE A 4 0.68 -5.53 0.99
CA ILE A 4 -0.30 -4.57 1.50
C ILE A 4 -1.65 -4.97 0.92
N ASP A 5 -2.54 -5.50 1.76
CA ASP A 5 -3.79 -6.12 1.30
C ASP A 5 -4.98 -5.45 2.00
N PHE A 6 -5.84 -4.82 1.19
CA PHE A 6 -7.04 -4.16 1.67
C PHE A 6 -8.32 -4.98 1.40
N ALA A 7 -8.18 -6.26 1.05
CA ALA A 7 -9.33 -7.09 0.69
C ALA A 7 -10.22 -7.47 1.87
N GLY A 8 -9.73 -7.39 3.10
CA GLY A 8 -10.46 -7.87 4.27
C GLY A 8 -11.33 -6.81 4.91
N GLY A 9 -12.66 -6.96 4.83
CA GLY A 9 -13.60 -6.11 5.53
C GLY A 9 -13.72 -4.69 4.99
N VAL A 10 -14.75 -3.98 5.45
CA VAL A 10 -15.02 -2.59 5.07
C VAL A 10 -14.44 -1.66 6.13
N LEU A 11 -13.66 -0.69 5.68
CA LEU A 11 -13.12 0.37 6.54
C LEU A 11 -14.04 1.59 6.43
N LYS A 12 -14.52 2.07 7.57
CA LYS A 12 -15.61 3.07 7.59
C LYS A 12 -15.11 4.49 7.82
N ASN A 13 -13.89 4.66 8.28
CA ASN A 13 -13.31 5.98 8.55
C ASN A 13 -11.79 5.92 8.51
N ARG A 14 -11.16 7.08 8.58
CA ARG A 14 -9.70 7.20 8.50
C ARG A 14 -9.00 6.46 9.65
N GLN A 15 -9.59 6.47 10.82
CA GLN A 15 -9.01 5.79 11.97
C GLN A 15 -8.92 4.28 11.72
N GLU A 16 -9.98 3.69 11.19
CA GLU A 16 -9.99 2.26 10.85
C GLU A 16 -8.96 1.96 9.75
N LEU A 17 -8.83 2.84 8.78
CA LEU A 17 -7.81 2.69 7.73
C LEU A 17 -6.40 2.68 8.34
N ASP A 18 -6.11 3.66 9.19
CA ASP A 18 -4.79 3.78 9.80
C ASP A 18 -4.46 2.55 10.66
N MET A 19 -5.43 2.04 11.42
CA MET A 19 -5.25 0.83 12.22
C MET A 19 -5.00 -0.38 11.34
N ARG A 20 -5.73 -0.52 10.23
CA ARG A 20 -5.51 -1.61 9.29
C ARG A 20 -4.10 -1.53 8.69
N ILE A 21 -3.65 -0.35 8.32
CA ILE A 21 -2.31 -0.16 7.78
C ILE A 21 -1.25 -0.56 8.82
N LEU A 22 -1.43 -0.14 10.07
CA LEU A 22 -0.49 -0.50 11.13
C LEU A 22 -0.42 -2.01 11.31
N ASP A 23 -1.55 -2.70 11.29
CA ASP A 23 -1.59 -4.17 11.38
C ASP A 23 -0.86 -4.81 10.20
N ILE A 24 -1.09 -4.30 9.00
CA ILE A 24 -0.42 -4.80 7.79
C ILE A 24 1.10 -4.66 7.91
N LEU A 25 1.56 -3.49 8.34
CA LEU A 25 3.00 -3.24 8.50
C LEU A 25 3.60 -4.13 9.57
N HIS A 26 2.89 -4.32 10.67
CA HIS A 26 3.34 -5.20 11.75
C HIS A 26 3.47 -6.65 11.29
N GLU A 27 2.49 -7.16 10.57
CA GLU A 27 2.54 -8.51 10.03
C GLU A 27 3.70 -8.70 9.06
N ASN A 28 3.96 -7.70 8.21
CA ASN A 28 5.10 -7.76 7.30
C ASN A 28 6.42 -7.75 8.04
N ALA A 29 6.54 -6.92 9.07
CA ALA A 29 7.75 -6.85 9.89
C ALA A 29 8.03 -8.20 10.56
N GLU A 30 7.01 -8.83 11.12
CA GLU A 30 7.15 -10.15 11.72
C GLU A 30 7.57 -11.20 10.70
N HIS A 31 6.91 -11.19 9.54
CA HIS A 31 7.19 -12.16 8.49
C HIS A 31 8.63 -12.02 7.96
N LEU A 32 9.12 -10.80 7.82
CA LEU A 32 10.47 -10.52 7.35
C LEU A 32 11.52 -10.63 8.45
N GLY A 33 11.10 -10.70 9.71
CA GLY A 33 12.03 -10.76 10.83
C GLY A 33 12.79 -9.46 11.04
N VAL A 34 12.14 -8.33 10.78
CA VAL A 34 12.75 -7.00 10.99
C VAL A 34 11.91 -6.20 11.98
N SER A 35 12.52 -5.18 12.56
CA SER A 35 11.83 -4.27 13.48
C SER A 35 11.97 -2.84 13.00
N TYR A 36 11.07 -1.97 13.47
CA TYR A 36 11.14 -0.55 13.16
C TYR A 36 10.85 0.26 14.43
N GLU A 37 11.46 1.43 14.52
CA GLU A 37 11.30 2.31 15.68
C GLU A 37 10.47 3.55 15.37
N SER A 38 10.15 3.78 14.11
CA SER A 38 9.35 4.91 13.70
C SER A 38 7.95 4.84 14.27
N THR A 39 7.36 6.00 14.58
CA THR A 39 6.02 6.08 15.16
C THR A 39 4.93 6.32 14.14
N ASP A 40 5.24 6.89 12.98
CA ASP A 40 4.25 7.16 11.96
C ASP A 40 4.23 6.10 10.86
N ILE A 41 3.13 6.06 10.14
CA ILE A 41 2.92 5.07 9.07
C ILE A 41 3.95 5.22 7.95
N PRO A 42 4.19 6.41 7.38
CA PRO A 42 5.18 6.55 6.32
C PRO A 42 6.57 6.12 6.77
N GLY A 43 6.98 6.50 7.97
CA GLY A 43 8.28 6.12 8.51
C GLY A 43 8.41 4.63 8.72
N LYS A 44 7.34 3.97 9.20
CA LYS A 44 7.35 2.52 9.39
C LYS A 44 7.49 1.79 8.08
N LEU A 45 6.74 2.17 7.05
CA LEU A 45 6.84 1.53 5.74
C LEU A 45 8.21 1.75 5.12
N GLY A 46 8.73 2.98 5.18
CA GLY A 46 10.06 3.27 4.66
C GLY A 46 11.15 2.46 5.33
N THR A 47 11.10 2.37 6.65
CA THR A 47 12.06 1.57 7.43
C THR A 47 11.95 0.09 7.08
N LEU A 48 10.72 -0.41 6.95
CA LEU A 48 10.48 -1.80 6.57
C LEU A 48 11.14 -2.14 5.23
N ILE A 49 10.96 -1.28 4.24
CA ILE A 49 11.56 -1.48 2.90
C ILE A 49 13.08 -1.48 2.99
N ARG A 50 13.67 -0.49 3.68
CA ARG A 50 15.13 -0.39 3.82
C ARG A 50 15.72 -1.58 4.56
N LYS A 51 15.08 -2.00 5.65
CA LYS A 51 15.58 -3.13 6.44
C LYS A 51 15.42 -4.46 5.70
N ALA A 52 14.35 -4.62 4.94
CA ALA A 52 14.19 -5.81 4.11
C ALA A 52 15.30 -5.91 3.08
N MET A 53 15.62 -4.81 2.41
CA MET A 53 16.73 -4.78 1.47
C MET A 53 18.07 -5.10 2.14
N ALA A 54 18.34 -4.49 3.30
CA ALA A 54 19.58 -4.71 4.02
C ALA A 54 19.72 -6.17 4.47
N LYS A 55 18.62 -6.77 4.94
CA LYS A 55 18.64 -8.13 5.45
C LYS A 55 18.81 -9.18 4.36
N TYR A 56 18.11 -9.02 3.24
CA TYR A 56 18.07 -10.02 2.18
C TYR A 56 19.00 -9.73 1.01
N GLY A 57 19.62 -8.56 0.98
CA GLY A 57 20.54 -8.19 -0.08
C GLY A 57 19.90 -8.00 -1.44
N GLN A 58 18.59 -7.81 -1.49
CA GLN A 58 17.82 -7.61 -2.72
C GLN A 58 16.80 -6.51 -2.53
N ARG A 59 16.52 -5.79 -3.61
CA ARG A 59 15.48 -4.77 -3.58
C ARG A 59 14.11 -5.43 -3.34
N ALA A 60 13.25 -4.72 -2.61
CA ALA A 60 11.97 -5.25 -2.18
C ALA A 60 11.00 -5.39 -3.36
N VAL A 61 10.15 -6.41 -3.29
CA VAL A 61 8.97 -6.54 -4.15
C VAL A 61 7.77 -6.20 -3.29
N VAL A 62 6.94 -5.28 -3.76
CA VAL A 62 5.76 -4.83 -3.03
C VAL A 62 4.51 -5.26 -3.80
N LEU A 63 3.59 -5.92 -3.11
CA LEU A 63 2.29 -6.29 -3.64
C LEU A 63 1.23 -5.47 -2.91
N VAL A 64 0.43 -4.71 -3.66
CA VAL A 64 -0.71 -3.97 -3.12
C VAL A 64 -1.98 -4.58 -3.69
N ASP A 65 -2.72 -5.31 -2.86
CA ASP A 65 -3.95 -5.97 -3.28
C ASP A 65 -5.14 -5.10 -2.88
N GLU A 66 -6.04 -4.87 -3.83
CA GLU A 66 -7.22 -4.02 -3.64
C GLU A 66 -6.84 -2.59 -3.21
N TYR A 67 -5.93 -1.97 -3.97
CA TYR A 67 -5.34 -0.68 -3.61
C TYR A 67 -6.36 0.45 -3.42
N ASP A 68 -7.49 0.37 -4.07
CA ASP A 68 -8.52 1.42 -4.07
C ASP A 68 -9.78 1.04 -3.27
N LYS A 69 -9.82 -0.17 -2.69
CA LYS A 69 -11.01 -0.65 -1.97
C LYS A 69 -11.48 0.30 -0.86
N PRO A 70 -10.59 0.86 -0.02
CA PRO A 70 -11.06 1.78 1.02
C PRO A 70 -11.80 3.02 0.49
N ILE A 71 -11.40 3.49 -0.70
CA ILE A 71 -12.08 4.61 -1.35
C ILE A 71 -13.44 4.15 -1.90
N LEU A 72 -13.45 3.01 -2.62
CA LEU A 72 -14.67 2.51 -3.26
C LEU A 72 -15.73 2.10 -2.27
N ASP A 73 -15.34 1.51 -1.14
CA ASP A 73 -16.28 1.11 -0.10
C ASP A 73 -16.99 2.31 0.53
N ASN A 74 -16.45 3.52 0.37
CA ASN A 74 -17.00 4.74 0.91
C ASN A 74 -17.40 5.74 -0.19
N ILE A 75 -17.63 5.26 -1.41
CA ILE A 75 -17.90 6.12 -2.56
C ILE A 75 -19.17 6.96 -2.37
N ASP A 76 -20.13 6.47 -1.60
CA ASP A 76 -21.38 7.17 -1.33
C ASP A 76 -21.24 8.22 -0.21
N ASN A 77 -20.07 8.32 0.39
CA ASN A 77 -19.80 9.28 1.45
C ASN A 77 -18.56 10.09 1.08
N PRO A 78 -18.72 11.18 0.30
CA PRO A 78 -17.57 11.92 -0.22
C PRO A 78 -16.56 12.40 0.83
N PRO A 79 -16.97 12.91 2.01
CA PRO A 79 -15.97 13.28 3.02
C PRO A 79 -15.10 12.12 3.46
N ILE A 80 -15.70 10.96 3.68
CA ILE A 80 -14.95 9.76 4.09
C ILE A 80 -14.08 9.24 2.94
N ALA A 81 -14.62 9.20 1.72
CA ALA A 81 -13.83 8.79 0.56
C ALA A 81 -12.61 9.68 0.37
N SER A 82 -12.74 10.99 0.61
CA SER A 82 -11.61 11.93 0.54
C SER A 82 -10.57 11.64 1.61
N GLU A 83 -10.99 11.33 2.83
CA GLU A 83 -10.06 10.96 3.90
C GLU A 83 -9.33 9.67 3.58
N MET A 84 -10.03 8.69 3.00
CA MET A 84 -9.40 7.43 2.56
C MET A 84 -8.36 7.69 1.47
N ARG A 85 -8.71 8.53 0.49
CA ARG A 85 -7.77 8.89 -0.58
C ARG A 85 -6.51 9.52 -0.02
N GLU A 86 -6.65 10.45 0.92
CA GLU A 86 -5.49 11.11 1.53
C GLU A 86 -4.61 10.11 2.30
N GLY A 87 -5.24 9.22 3.07
CA GLY A 87 -4.50 8.20 3.80
C GLY A 87 -3.73 7.26 2.89
N LEU A 88 -4.37 6.79 1.82
CA LEU A 88 -3.72 5.92 0.86
C LEU A 88 -2.64 6.64 0.07
N LYS A 89 -2.89 7.88 -0.32
CA LYS A 89 -1.90 8.67 -1.04
C LYS A 89 -0.65 8.88 -0.18
N ASN A 90 -0.84 9.15 1.11
CA ASN A 90 0.25 9.32 2.05
C ASN A 90 1.07 8.02 2.19
N LEU A 91 0.38 6.88 2.29
CA LEU A 91 1.03 5.57 2.36
C LEU A 91 1.82 5.28 1.08
N TYR A 92 1.18 5.45 -0.07
CA TYR A 92 1.79 5.08 -1.35
C TYR A 92 2.90 6.04 -1.78
N SER A 93 2.92 7.27 -1.25
CA SER A 93 4.01 8.21 -1.54
C SER A 93 5.36 7.68 -1.03
N VAL A 94 5.34 6.84 0.01
CA VAL A 94 6.56 6.21 0.53
C VAL A 94 7.19 5.31 -0.51
N LEU A 95 6.37 4.63 -1.32
CA LEU A 95 6.87 3.76 -2.39
C LEU A 95 7.67 4.56 -3.41
N LYS A 96 7.25 5.80 -3.69
CA LYS A 96 8.00 6.69 -4.56
C LYS A 96 9.32 7.11 -3.92
N GLN A 97 9.30 7.44 -2.63
CA GLN A 97 10.51 7.84 -1.91
C GLN A 97 11.53 6.72 -1.83
N GLN A 98 11.06 5.47 -1.74
CA GLN A 98 11.90 4.29 -1.60
C GLN A 98 12.14 3.58 -2.94
N ASP A 99 11.94 4.26 -4.04
CA ASP A 99 12.03 3.69 -5.39
C ASP A 99 13.34 2.94 -5.64
N ALA A 100 14.46 3.48 -5.17
CA ALA A 100 15.78 2.87 -5.33
C ALA A 100 15.89 1.51 -4.60
N ASN A 101 15.06 1.28 -3.59
CA ASN A 101 15.08 0.06 -2.78
C ASN A 101 13.97 -0.92 -3.17
N ILE A 102 13.21 -0.61 -4.21
CA ILE A 102 12.08 -1.42 -4.67
C ILE A 102 12.39 -1.91 -6.08
N GLN A 103 12.20 -3.21 -6.30
CA GLN A 103 12.39 -3.83 -7.60
C GLN A 103 11.13 -3.75 -8.45
N PHE A 104 9.99 -4.17 -7.88
CA PHE A 104 8.70 -4.16 -8.55
C PHE A 104 7.60 -3.81 -7.56
N ILE A 105 6.55 -3.15 -8.07
CA ILE A 105 5.32 -2.94 -7.34
C ILE A 105 4.21 -3.55 -8.18
N PHE A 106 3.56 -4.59 -7.66
CA PHE A 106 2.40 -5.21 -8.28
C PHE A 106 1.16 -4.71 -7.56
N MET A 107 0.13 -4.34 -8.31
CA MET A 107 -1.10 -3.87 -7.68
C MET A 107 -2.33 -4.44 -8.37
N THR A 108 -3.35 -4.70 -7.55
CA THR A 108 -4.67 -5.08 -8.02
C THR A 108 -5.68 -4.07 -7.51
N GLY A 109 -6.73 -3.83 -8.29
CA GLY A 109 -7.78 -2.90 -7.90
C GLY A 109 -8.86 -2.85 -8.97
N VAL A 110 -9.82 -1.95 -8.79
CA VAL A 110 -10.98 -1.89 -9.67
C VAL A 110 -10.91 -0.72 -10.64
N THR A 111 -10.37 0.44 -10.22
CA THR A 111 -10.37 1.64 -11.06
C THR A 111 -8.97 2.07 -11.43
N LYS A 112 -8.81 2.50 -12.69
CA LYS A 112 -7.55 3.06 -13.16
C LYS A 112 -7.39 4.52 -12.74
N PHE A 113 -8.48 5.22 -12.48
CA PHE A 113 -8.43 6.61 -12.04
C PHE A 113 -7.75 6.74 -10.68
N SER A 114 -8.12 5.89 -9.74
CA SER A 114 -7.48 5.87 -8.42
C SER A 114 -6.00 5.59 -8.54
N LYS A 115 -5.60 4.69 -9.44
CA LYS A 115 -4.21 4.36 -9.66
C LYS A 115 -3.41 5.59 -10.09
N VAL A 116 -3.90 6.33 -11.08
CA VAL A 116 -3.21 7.55 -11.55
C VAL A 116 -3.05 8.55 -10.42
N SER A 117 -4.12 8.76 -9.64
CA SER A 117 -4.13 9.73 -8.55
C SER A 117 -3.18 9.34 -7.41
N LEU A 118 -3.13 8.04 -7.07
CA LEU A 118 -2.38 7.56 -5.91
C LEU A 118 -0.92 7.24 -6.20
N PHE A 119 -0.60 6.87 -7.43
CA PHE A 119 0.71 6.33 -7.80
C PHE A 119 1.43 7.12 -8.88
N SER A 120 1.03 8.35 -9.15
CA SER A 120 1.68 9.15 -10.19
C SER A 120 3.19 9.30 -9.92
N GLY A 121 3.99 9.13 -10.96
CA GLY A 121 5.45 9.28 -10.87
C GLY A 121 6.21 8.05 -10.45
N LEU A 122 5.56 6.91 -10.24
CA LEU A 122 6.25 5.65 -9.93
C LEU A 122 6.75 4.99 -11.21
N ASN A 123 8.01 4.53 -11.18
CA ASN A 123 8.67 3.92 -12.33
C ASN A 123 8.64 2.39 -12.30
N GLN A 124 8.55 1.77 -11.12
CA GLN A 124 8.57 0.32 -10.96
C GLN A 124 7.18 -0.30 -10.87
N LEU A 125 6.15 0.46 -11.20
CA LEU A 125 4.77 0.01 -11.05
C LEU A 125 4.41 -0.99 -12.14
N THR A 126 3.89 -2.15 -11.74
CA THR A 126 3.30 -3.14 -12.63
C THR A 126 1.83 -3.30 -12.26
N ASP A 127 0.96 -3.03 -13.21
CA ASP A 127 -0.49 -3.06 -13.00
C ASP A 127 -1.04 -4.43 -13.42
N ILE A 128 -1.61 -5.16 -12.45
CA ILE A 128 -2.25 -6.46 -12.71
C ILE A 128 -3.77 -6.40 -12.52
N THR A 129 -4.34 -5.19 -12.50
CA THR A 129 -5.79 -5.00 -12.37
C THR A 129 -6.55 -5.71 -13.50
N ILE A 130 -6.01 -5.66 -14.71
CA ILE A 130 -6.64 -6.29 -15.88
C ILE A 130 -6.78 -7.80 -15.66
N SER A 131 -5.78 -8.44 -15.05
CA SER A 131 -5.85 -9.88 -14.77
C SER A 131 -6.99 -10.21 -13.83
N ARG A 132 -7.26 -9.36 -12.84
CA ARG A 132 -8.39 -9.55 -11.93
C ARG A 132 -9.71 -9.39 -12.66
N ASP A 133 -9.81 -8.38 -13.50
CA ASP A 133 -11.04 -8.12 -14.26
C ASP A 133 -11.39 -9.31 -15.16
N PHE A 134 -10.41 -9.95 -15.72
CA PHE A 134 -10.63 -11.13 -16.55
C PHE A 134 -11.04 -12.36 -15.75
N SER A 135 -10.68 -12.40 -14.48
CA SER A 135 -11.01 -13.56 -13.64
C SER A 135 -12.46 -13.56 -13.19
N THR A 136 -13.14 -12.45 -13.34
CA THR A 136 -14.54 -12.34 -12.99
C THR A 136 -15.42 -12.59 -14.19
#